data_b717b30d9ef5502ecea9eddb9d27d595
#
_entry.id   b717b30d9ef5502ecea9eddb9d27d595
#
_cell.length_a   1.000
_cell.length_b   1.000
_cell.length_c   1.000
_cell.angle_alpha   90.00
_cell.angle_beta   90.00
_cell.angle_gamma   90.00
#
_symmetry.space_group_name_H-M   'P 1'
#
loop_
_entity.id
_entity.type
_entity.pdbx_description
1 polymer ?
#
loop_
_entity_poly.entity_id
_entity_poly.type
_entity_poly.pdbx_seq_one_letter_code
_entity_poly.pdbx_strand_id
1 'polypeptide(L)'
;FDRFQSKKPAWYYEVVAPGFKYNMTDIAAAMGIHQLKKLPGFLDRRQYLAKRYFDSLSDLPLTLPMDDVDGGSHSWHLFVIRVQDNSPVNRDELIQILSDQGIGSSVHYVPLHRQPYWRDKYKLSVDMFPVTDKAYLAMLSIPLYTAMSDEQQDRVIQVLQEALT
;
A
#
# COMPACT_ATOMS: atom_id res chain seq x y z
N PHE A 1 7.32 6.32 33.26
CA PHE A 1 6.85 7.36 34.18
C PHE A 1 5.74 6.80 35.08
N ASP A 2 6.10 6.43 36.31
CA ASP A 2 5.16 5.83 37.24
C ASP A 2 4.84 6.82 38.38
N ARG A 3 3.77 7.59 38.22
CA ARG A 3 3.30 8.58 39.19
C ARG A 3 2.83 7.97 40.53
N PHE A 4 2.49 6.68 40.51
CA PHE A 4 1.80 6.06 41.62
C PHE A 4 2.73 5.19 42.51
N GLN A 5 3.92 4.85 42.03
CA GLN A 5 4.88 4.02 42.75
C GLN A 5 6.12 4.82 43.27
N SER A 6 6.26 6.09 42.89
CA SER A 6 7.40 6.92 43.31
C SER A 6 7.20 7.45 44.71
N LYS A 7 8.24 7.37 45.56
CA LYS A 7 8.27 8.02 46.88
C LYS A 7 8.36 9.55 46.84
N LYS A 8 8.49 10.14 45.64
CA LYS A 8 8.51 11.59 45.39
C LYS A 8 7.09 12.15 45.33
N PRO A 9 6.88 13.46 45.64
CA PRO A 9 5.57 14.08 45.47
C PRO A 9 5.01 13.90 44.07
N ALA A 10 3.67 13.75 43.94
CA ALA A 10 3.00 13.45 42.66
C ALA A 10 3.21 14.51 41.55
N TRP A 11 3.62 15.73 41.92
CA TRP A 11 3.95 16.82 40.98
C TRP A 11 5.41 16.81 40.52
N TYR A 12 6.30 16.04 41.15
CA TYR A 12 7.73 16.05 40.85
C TYR A 12 8.02 15.23 39.59
N TYR A 13 8.81 15.82 38.70
CA TYR A 13 9.34 15.14 37.53
C TYR A 13 10.72 15.72 37.17
N GLU A 14 11.51 14.96 36.47
CA GLU A 14 12.84 15.34 35.98
C GLU A 14 12.91 15.13 34.46
N VAL A 15 13.56 16.03 33.77
CA VAL A 15 13.94 15.84 32.35
C VAL A 15 15.33 15.28 32.32
N VAL A 16 15.46 14.01 31.95
CA VAL A 16 16.75 13.28 31.94
C VAL A 16 17.42 13.25 30.57
N ALA A 17 16.66 13.55 29.50
CA ALA A 17 17.15 13.64 28.13
C ALA A 17 16.20 14.46 27.26
N PRO A 18 16.68 15.07 26.16
CA PRO A 18 15.80 15.67 25.17
C PRO A 18 14.94 14.56 24.53
N GLY A 19 13.66 14.84 24.33
CA GLY A 19 12.70 13.91 23.76
C GLY A 19 11.60 14.61 22.99
N PHE A 20 10.81 13.81 22.29
CA PHE A 20 9.64 14.30 21.57
C PHE A 20 8.36 14.11 22.42
N LYS A 21 7.35 14.91 22.13
CA LYS A 21 6.05 14.75 22.76
C LYS A 21 5.13 13.93 21.86
N TYR A 22 4.99 12.63 22.17
CA TYR A 22 4.15 11.68 21.45
C TYR A 22 2.98 11.16 22.31
N ASN A 23 2.34 12.05 23.06
CA ASN A 23 1.21 11.66 23.89
C ASN A 23 0.06 11.14 23.05
N MET A 24 -0.36 9.90 23.33
CA MET A 24 -1.57 9.31 22.80
C MET A 24 -2.73 9.59 23.77
N THR A 25 -3.91 9.92 23.26
CA THR A 25 -5.10 10.03 24.09
C THR A 25 -5.60 8.65 24.52
N ASP A 26 -6.28 8.55 25.67
CA ASP A 26 -6.81 7.27 26.16
C ASP A 26 -7.78 6.62 25.17
N ILE A 27 -8.56 7.42 24.45
CA ILE A 27 -9.47 6.94 23.40
C ILE A 27 -8.67 6.29 22.26
N ALA A 28 -7.62 6.97 21.76
CA ALA A 28 -6.78 6.41 20.70
C ALA A 28 -6.04 5.16 21.18
N ALA A 29 -5.55 5.15 22.42
CA ALA A 29 -4.87 3.99 23.00
C ALA A 29 -5.82 2.78 23.16
N ALA A 30 -7.04 3.00 23.64
CA ALA A 30 -8.05 1.95 23.76
C ALA A 30 -8.39 1.33 22.40
N MET A 31 -8.58 2.17 21.36
CA MET A 31 -8.78 1.68 19.99
C MET A 31 -7.56 0.90 19.49
N GLY A 32 -6.35 1.42 19.71
CA GLY A 32 -5.10 0.81 19.29
C GLY A 32 -4.89 -0.60 19.87
N ILE A 33 -5.21 -0.81 21.15
CA ILE A 33 -5.14 -2.12 21.81
C ILE A 33 -6.02 -3.15 21.09
N HIS A 34 -7.24 -2.77 20.71
CA HIS A 34 -8.13 -3.67 19.98
C HIS A 34 -7.69 -3.90 18.52
N GLN A 35 -7.13 -2.91 17.84
CA GLN A 35 -6.58 -3.08 16.51
C GLN A 35 -5.35 -4.01 16.50
N LEU A 36 -4.45 -3.87 17.47
CA LEU A 36 -3.30 -4.77 17.61
C LEU A 36 -3.71 -6.24 17.83
N LYS A 37 -4.77 -6.49 18.60
CA LYS A 37 -5.31 -7.85 18.78
C LYS A 37 -5.83 -8.47 17.48
N LYS A 38 -6.32 -7.66 16.54
CA LYS A 38 -6.83 -8.12 15.23
C LYS A 38 -5.73 -8.27 14.18
N LEU A 39 -4.57 -7.65 14.39
CA LEU A 39 -3.49 -7.56 13.41
C LEU A 39 -3.05 -8.91 12.84
N PRO A 40 -2.86 -9.98 13.62
CA PRO A 40 -2.50 -11.29 13.05
C PRO A 40 -3.51 -11.77 12.01
N GLY A 41 -4.80 -11.76 12.33
CA GLY A 41 -5.85 -12.15 11.37
C GLY A 41 -5.94 -11.24 10.14
N PHE A 42 -5.59 -9.96 10.28
CA PHE A 42 -5.50 -9.06 9.13
C PHE A 42 -4.34 -9.41 8.20
N LEU A 43 -3.19 -9.79 8.77
CA LEU A 43 -2.02 -10.22 8.00
C LEU A 43 -2.30 -11.55 7.28
N ASP A 44 -2.86 -12.53 7.97
CA ASP A 44 -3.23 -13.82 7.40
C ASP A 44 -4.18 -13.65 6.20
N ARG A 45 -5.23 -12.81 6.37
CA ARG A 45 -6.18 -12.56 5.28
C ARG A 45 -5.52 -11.85 4.09
N ARG A 46 -4.67 -10.86 4.33
CA ARG A 46 -3.95 -10.16 3.26
C ARG A 46 -2.97 -11.06 2.52
N GLN A 47 -2.26 -11.92 3.22
CA GLN A 47 -1.38 -12.93 2.62
C GLN A 47 -2.17 -13.90 1.73
N TYR A 48 -3.30 -14.39 2.22
CA TYR A 48 -4.18 -15.26 1.44
C TYR A 48 -4.65 -14.58 0.14
N LEU A 49 -5.15 -13.35 0.22
CA LEU A 49 -5.58 -12.59 -0.96
C LEU A 49 -4.43 -12.29 -1.93
N ALA A 50 -3.25 -11.93 -1.41
CA ALA A 50 -2.09 -11.69 -2.25
C ALA A 50 -1.67 -12.97 -2.99
N LYS A 51 -1.63 -14.12 -2.30
CA LYS A 51 -1.31 -15.40 -2.92
C LYS A 51 -2.27 -15.73 -4.06
N ARG A 52 -3.58 -15.52 -3.89
CA ARG A 52 -4.57 -15.74 -4.96
C ARG A 52 -4.31 -14.85 -6.18
N TYR A 53 -3.89 -13.59 -5.98
CA TYR A 53 -3.48 -12.73 -7.09
C TYR A 53 -2.23 -13.26 -7.79
N PHE A 54 -1.21 -13.70 -7.05
CA PHE A 54 -0.02 -14.32 -7.67
C PHE A 54 -0.40 -15.54 -8.51
N ASP A 55 -1.20 -16.44 -7.94
CA ASP A 55 -1.61 -17.69 -8.60
C ASP A 55 -2.47 -17.43 -9.87
N SER A 56 -3.28 -16.35 -9.87
CA SER A 56 -4.27 -16.10 -10.94
C SER A 56 -3.78 -15.13 -12.02
N LEU A 57 -2.76 -14.31 -11.74
CA LEU A 57 -2.30 -13.24 -12.63
C LEU A 57 -0.90 -13.49 -13.20
N SER A 58 -0.24 -14.61 -12.85
CA SER A 58 1.14 -14.91 -13.24
C SER A 58 1.36 -14.95 -14.75
N ASP A 59 0.36 -15.40 -15.50
CA ASP A 59 0.45 -15.62 -16.94
C ASP A 59 0.03 -14.38 -17.77
N LEU A 60 -0.44 -13.32 -17.10
CA LEU A 60 -0.84 -12.09 -17.77
C LEU A 60 0.35 -11.18 -18.07
N PRO A 61 0.26 -10.27 -19.04
CA PRO A 61 1.33 -9.32 -19.36
C PRO A 61 1.47 -8.24 -18.27
N LEU A 62 1.72 -8.69 -17.05
CA LEU A 62 1.90 -7.91 -15.83
C LEU A 62 3.23 -8.21 -15.17
N THR A 63 3.84 -7.21 -14.56
CA THR A 63 4.88 -7.44 -13.56
C THR A 63 4.23 -7.35 -12.19
N LEU A 64 4.18 -8.48 -11.50
CA LEU A 64 3.67 -8.59 -10.13
C LEU A 64 4.69 -8.06 -9.12
N PRO A 65 4.26 -7.66 -7.90
CA PRO A 65 5.20 -7.27 -6.85
C PRO A 65 6.08 -8.45 -6.43
N MET A 66 7.18 -8.18 -5.75
CA MET A 66 8.00 -9.25 -5.14
C MET A 66 7.23 -9.87 -3.98
N ASP A 67 7.17 -11.21 -3.96
CA ASP A 67 6.44 -11.94 -2.91
C ASP A 67 7.27 -12.11 -1.64
N ASP A 68 8.57 -12.29 -1.75
CA ASP A 68 9.42 -12.61 -0.62
C ASP A 68 10.51 -11.56 -0.37
N VAL A 69 10.69 -11.26 0.92
CA VAL A 69 11.83 -10.51 1.45
C VAL A 69 12.52 -11.47 2.42
N ASP A 70 13.75 -11.83 2.16
CA ASP A 70 14.57 -12.75 2.95
C ASP A 70 14.30 -12.68 4.45
N GLY A 71 13.61 -13.71 4.99
CA GLY A 71 13.27 -13.83 6.42
C GLY A 71 12.23 -12.85 6.96
N GLY A 72 11.57 -12.09 6.11
CA GLY A 72 10.52 -11.14 6.47
C GLY A 72 9.11 -11.64 6.15
N SER A 73 8.11 -10.89 6.61
CA SER A 73 6.71 -11.08 6.23
C SER A 73 6.15 -9.80 5.64
N HIS A 74 5.61 -9.87 4.43
CA HIS A 74 5.01 -8.71 3.77
C HIS A 74 3.60 -8.46 4.33
N SER A 75 3.29 -7.21 4.69
CA SER A 75 1.98 -6.84 5.25
C SER A 75 0.88 -6.69 4.20
N TRP A 76 1.24 -6.70 2.93
CA TRP A 76 0.33 -6.52 1.77
C TRP A 76 -0.62 -5.34 1.96
N HIS A 77 -0.06 -4.19 2.33
CA HIS A 77 -0.85 -2.96 2.44
C HIS A 77 -1.46 -2.56 1.10
N LEU A 78 -0.67 -2.67 0.03
CA LEU A 78 -1.08 -2.49 -1.36
C LEU A 78 -0.65 -3.71 -2.18
N PHE A 79 -1.40 -4.03 -3.23
CA PHE A 79 -0.97 -4.95 -4.28
C PHE A 79 -0.79 -4.14 -5.57
N VAL A 80 0.47 -3.83 -5.89
CA VAL A 80 0.83 -2.96 -7.02
C VAL A 80 1.28 -3.82 -8.19
N ILE A 81 0.54 -3.76 -9.29
CA ILE A 81 0.91 -4.40 -10.56
C ILE A 81 1.48 -3.35 -11.52
N ARG A 82 2.29 -3.77 -12.48
CA ARG A 82 2.76 -2.94 -13.59
C ARG A 82 2.38 -3.60 -14.91
N VAL A 83 1.69 -2.87 -15.75
CA VAL A 83 1.33 -3.31 -17.10
C VAL A 83 2.60 -3.37 -17.95
N GLN A 84 2.83 -4.48 -18.63
CA GLN A 84 4.00 -4.68 -19.49
C GLN A 84 3.79 -4.04 -20.87
N ASP A 85 4.90 -3.79 -21.57
CA ASP A 85 4.87 -3.13 -22.89
C ASP A 85 4.18 -3.98 -23.98
N ASN A 86 4.06 -5.30 -23.78
CA ASN A 86 3.36 -6.24 -24.67
C ASN A 86 1.87 -6.46 -24.31
N SER A 87 1.36 -5.73 -23.35
CA SER A 87 -0.06 -5.78 -22.98
C SER A 87 -0.95 -5.21 -24.10
N PRO A 88 -2.15 -5.79 -24.35
CA PRO A 88 -3.12 -5.25 -25.32
C PRO A 88 -3.65 -3.86 -24.95
N VAL A 89 -3.61 -3.50 -23.68
CA VAL A 89 -4.04 -2.19 -23.15
C VAL A 89 -2.95 -1.58 -22.28
N ASN A 90 -2.86 -0.25 -22.28
CA ASN A 90 -1.97 0.46 -21.36
C ASN A 90 -2.59 0.63 -19.96
N ARG A 91 -1.78 1.15 -19.01
CA ARG A 91 -2.21 1.35 -17.62
C ARG A 91 -3.46 2.22 -17.49
N ASP A 92 -3.58 3.30 -18.24
CA ASP A 92 -4.70 4.25 -18.12
C ASP A 92 -5.99 3.65 -18.72
N GLU A 93 -5.87 2.91 -19.81
CA GLU A 93 -6.98 2.13 -20.38
C GLU A 93 -7.44 1.03 -19.41
N LEU A 94 -6.52 0.32 -18.76
CA LEU A 94 -6.86 -0.69 -17.77
C LEU A 94 -7.58 -0.08 -16.55
N ILE A 95 -7.16 1.09 -16.09
CA ILE A 95 -7.87 1.83 -15.02
C ILE A 95 -9.30 2.15 -15.45
N GLN A 96 -9.51 2.58 -16.70
CA GLN A 96 -10.84 2.88 -17.21
C GLN A 96 -11.71 1.63 -17.29
N ILE A 97 -11.19 0.51 -17.81
CA ILE A 97 -11.91 -0.77 -17.87
C ILE A 97 -12.33 -1.22 -16.46
N LEU A 98 -11.42 -1.17 -15.49
CA LEU A 98 -11.72 -1.51 -14.10
C LEU A 98 -12.82 -0.61 -13.52
N SER A 99 -12.72 0.69 -13.76
CA SER A 99 -13.71 1.69 -13.31
C SER A 99 -15.10 1.44 -13.90
N ASP A 100 -15.19 1.14 -15.20
CA ASP A 100 -16.45 0.85 -15.87
C ASP A 100 -17.12 -0.41 -15.34
N GLN A 101 -16.32 -1.32 -14.78
CA GLN A 101 -16.79 -2.53 -14.08
C GLN A 101 -17.04 -2.30 -12.57
N GLY A 102 -16.95 -1.05 -12.09
CA GLY A 102 -17.14 -0.69 -10.69
C GLY A 102 -16.01 -1.16 -9.77
N ILE A 103 -14.82 -1.41 -10.30
CA ILE A 103 -13.62 -1.81 -9.57
C ILE A 103 -12.73 -0.59 -9.38
N GLY A 104 -12.54 -0.16 -8.12
CA GLY A 104 -11.63 0.94 -7.78
C GLY A 104 -10.17 0.52 -7.90
N SER A 105 -9.36 1.36 -8.53
CA SER A 105 -7.91 1.22 -8.58
C SER A 105 -7.25 2.57 -8.29
N SER A 106 -5.95 2.57 -8.00
CA SER A 106 -5.23 3.81 -7.64
C SER A 106 -3.80 3.80 -8.12
N VAL A 107 -3.25 4.99 -8.38
CA VAL A 107 -1.83 5.17 -8.69
C VAL A 107 -1.13 5.82 -7.49
N HIS A 108 -0.20 5.12 -6.86
CA HIS A 108 0.53 5.56 -5.66
C HIS A 108 2.02 5.77 -5.95
N TYR A 109 2.47 6.96 -6.32
CA TYR A 109 1.76 8.23 -6.59
C TYR A 109 2.37 8.89 -7.82
N VAL A 110 1.87 10.07 -8.24
CA VAL A 110 2.57 10.89 -9.24
C VAL A 110 3.94 11.27 -8.66
N PRO A 111 5.07 10.95 -9.34
CA PRO A 111 6.41 11.18 -8.82
C PRO A 111 6.70 12.67 -8.56
N LEU A 112 7.55 12.95 -7.58
CA LEU A 112 7.87 14.33 -7.20
C LEU A 112 8.42 15.18 -8.34
N HIS A 113 9.22 14.58 -9.23
CA HIS A 113 9.77 15.30 -10.40
C HIS A 113 8.69 15.73 -11.42
N ARG A 114 7.48 15.14 -11.37
CA ARG A 114 6.32 15.55 -12.17
C ARG A 114 5.42 16.55 -11.45
N GLN A 115 5.53 16.68 -10.14
CA GLN A 115 4.73 17.61 -9.35
C GLN A 115 5.19 19.05 -9.57
N PRO A 116 4.29 19.99 -9.91
CA PRO A 116 4.67 21.35 -10.34
C PRO A 116 5.62 22.06 -9.36
N TYR A 117 5.30 22.04 -8.07
CA TYR A 117 6.14 22.71 -7.05
C TYR A 117 7.59 22.19 -7.06
N TRP A 118 7.79 20.88 -7.01
CA TRP A 118 9.12 20.27 -6.95
C TRP A 118 9.84 20.40 -8.28
N ARG A 119 9.14 20.11 -9.39
CA ARG A 119 9.66 20.24 -10.75
C ARG A 119 10.20 21.65 -11.00
N ASP A 120 9.41 22.67 -10.70
CA ASP A 120 9.75 24.04 -11.05
C ASP A 120 10.82 24.62 -10.11
N LYS A 121 10.74 24.30 -8.80
CA LYS A 121 11.72 24.75 -7.80
C LYS A 121 13.11 24.17 -8.01
N TYR A 122 13.21 22.90 -8.35
CA TYR A 122 14.48 22.19 -8.49
C TYR A 122 14.87 21.93 -9.95
N LYS A 123 14.10 22.46 -10.91
CA LYS A 123 14.33 22.28 -12.34
C LYS A 123 14.44 20.81 -12.76
N LEU A 124 13.56 19.97 -12.18
CA LEU A 124 13.56 18.54 -12.45
C LEU A 124 12.93 18.25 -13.82
N SER A 125 13.49 17.27 -14.52
CA SER A 125 12.95 16.73 -15.77
C SER A 125 12.73 15.23 -15.69
N VAL A 126 11.91 14.69 -16.56
CA VAL A 126 11.63 13.26 -16.67
C VAL A 126 12.90 12.45 -16.93
N ASP A 127 13.78 12.98 -17.80
CA ASP A 127 15.03 12.32 -18.19
C ASP A 127 16.02 12.11 -17.02
N MET A 128 15.87 12.89 -15.94
CA MET A 128 16.68 12.72 -14.73
C MET A 128 16.26 11.46 -13.92
N PHE A 129 15.06 10.92 -14.16
CA PHE A 129 14.45 9.84 -13.38
C PHE A 129 13.79 8.75 -14.25
N PRO A 130 14.52 8.18 -15.24
CA PRO A 130 13.91 7.32 -16.27
C PRO A 130 13.29 6.05 -15.67
N VAL A 131 13.91 5.45 -14.64
CA VAL A 131 13.38 4.24 -13.99
C VAL A 131 12.09 4.54 -13.23
N THR A 132 12.07 5.63 -12.47
CA THR A 132 10.87 6.06 -11.72
C THR A 132 9.73 6.41 -12.67
N ASP A 133 10.05 7.08 -13.75
CA ASP A 133 9.05 7.49 -14.73
C ASP A 133 8.44 6.29 -15.47
N LYS A 134 9.27 5.36 -15.93
CA LYS A 134 8.80 4.10 -16.53
C LYS A 134 7.92 3.31 -15.56
N ALA A 135 8.31 3.18 -14.30
CA ALA A 135 7.51 2.50 -13.29
C ALA A 135 6.15 3.21 -13.07
N TYR A 136 6.15 4.53 -12.96
CA TYR A 136 4.94 5.33 -12.76
C TYR A 136 3.94 5.18 -13.91
N LEU A 137 4.41 5.19 -15.15
CA LEU A 137 3.54 5.06 -16.33
C LEU A 137 2.86 3.69 -16.42
N ALA A 138 3.46 2.67 -15.82
CA ALA A 138 2.97 1.30 -15.90
C ALA A 138 2.19 0.84 -14.65
N MET A 139 2.40 1.45 -13.47
CA MET A 139 1.89 0.93 -12.20
C MET A 139 0.46 1.35 -11.88
N LEU A 140 -0.27 0.43 -11.26
CA LEU A 140 -1.52 0.68 -10.55
C LEU A 140 -1.67 -0.28 -9.37
N SER A 141 -2.38 0.17 -8.32
CA SER A 141 -2.76 -0.67 -7.18
C SER A 141 -4.16 -1.21 -7.41
N ILE A 142 -4.32 -2.51 -7.37
CA ILE A 142 -5.61 -3.20 -7.43
C ILE A 142 -6.16 -3.44 -6.02
N PRO A 143 -7.48 -3.68 -5.86
CA PRO A 143 -8.11 -3.83 -4.55
C PRO A 143 -7.47 -4.94 -3.70
N LEU A 144 -7.07 -4.62 -2.48
CA LEU A 144 -6.66 -5.57 -1.47
C LEU A 144 -6.94 -5.01 -0.08
N TYR A 145 -7.94 -5.57 0.63
CA TYR A 145 -8.31 -5.15 1.98
C TYR A 145 -8.87 -6.31 2.79
N THR A 146 -8.78 -6.23 4.11
CA THR A 146 -9.07 -7.37 5.01
C THR A 146 -10.51 -7.86 4.99
N ALA A 147 -11.48 -6.99 4.66
CA ALA A 147 -12.90 -7.36 4.56
C ALA A 147 -13.31 -7.79 3.14
N MET A 148 -12.36 -7.84 2.18
CA MET A 148 -12.63 -8.29 0.82
C MET A 148 -13.05 -9.74 0.80
N SER A 149 -14.20 -10.07 0.19
CA SER A 149 -14.64 -11.46 0.01
C SER A 149 -13.87 -12.11 -1.16
N ASP A 150 -13.92 -13.46 -1.23
CA ASP A 150 -13.29 -14.19 -2.31
C ASP A 150 -14.00 -13.91 -3.66
N GLU A 151 -15.31 -13.77 -3.64
CA GLU A 151 -16.11 -13.43 -4.83
C GLU A 151 -15.80 -12.01 -5.35
N GLN A 152 -15.55 -11.07 -4.45
CA GLN A 152 -15.10 -9.72 -4.85
C GLN A 152 -13.73 -9.78 -5.51
N GLN A 153 -12.82 -10.61 -4.99
CA GLN A 153 -11.52 -10.81 -5.60
C GLN A 153 -11.60 -11.54 -6.93
N ASP A 154 -12.44 -12.58 -7.03
CA ASP A 154 -12.68 -13.33 -8.29
C ASP A 154 -13.15 -12.39 -9.40
N ARG A 155 -14.05 -11.46 -9.08
CA ARG A 155 -14.47 -10.43 -10.04
C ARG A 155 -13.32 -9.56 -10.52
N VAL A 156 -12.41 -9.13 -9.63
CA VAL A 156 -11.24 -8.34 -10.02
C VAL A 156 -10.32 -9.16 -10.95
N ILE A 157 -10.06 -10.40 -10.58
CA ILE A 157 -9.23 -11.33 -11.38
C ILE A 157 -9.84 -11.54 -12.77
N GLN A 158 -11.14 -11.81 -12.84
CA GLN A 158 -11.84 -12.02 -14.11
C GLN A 158 -11.70 -10.82 -15.03
N VAL A 159 -11.98 -9.60 -14.54
CA VAL A 159 -11.90 -8.38 -15.37
C VAL A 159 -10.45 -8.13 -15.84
N LEU A 160 -9.45 -8.40 -15.00
CA LEU A 160 -8.05 -8.30 -15.41
C LEU A 160 -7.69 -9.32 -16.49
N GLN A 161 -8.16 -10.57 -16.38
CA GLN A 161 -7.95 -11.61 -17.39
C GLN A 161 -8.62 -11.25 -18.72
N GLU A 162 -9.86 -10.78 -18.69
CA GLU A 162 -10.59 -10.36 -19.89
C GLU A 162 -9.97 -9.15 -20.59
N ALA A 163 -9.38 -8.22 -19.81
CA ALA A 163 -8.77 -7.02 -20.37
C ALA A 163 -7.35 -7.23 -20.93
N LEU A 164 -6.65 -8.28 -20.46
CA LEU A 164 -5.23 -8.47 -20.72
C LEU A 164 -4.92 -9.71 -21.59
N THR A 165 -5.92 -10.44 -22.01
CA THR A 165 -5.84 -11.55 -22.99
C THR A 165 -6.48 -11.18 -24.32
#